data_a8e0215411120d9a471c2dc4600d595e
#
_entry.id   a8e0215411120d9a471c2dc4600d595e
#
_cell.length_a   1.000
_cell.length_b   1.000
_cell.length_c   1.000
_cell.angle_alpha   90.00
_cell.angle_beta   90.00
_cell.angle_gamma   90.00
#
_symmetry.space_group_name_H-M   'P 1'
#
loop_
_entity.id
_entity.type
_entity.pdbx_description
1 polymer ?
#
loop_
_entity_poly.entity_id
_entity_poly.type
_entity_poly.pdbx_seq_one_letter_code
_entity_poly.pdbx_strand_id
1 'polypeptide(L)'
;PFSLNAGDFMGSAGHSCVFQDKYGNWWQASTMWVGKYTGFERRIGLFPVKFDKERRMKVYTRMGEYPMVIPQKKFDPDKQYLAGWNLLSLRKKCTASSSLPRQTPDQASDENIRTWWSAKTGNPGEWFQMDLGAMKTLRAVQLNFTEQDMKRSDEVADDYNAYKLYTSQDGKTWTLEIDKSQNKKGNTHDYVELNIPKKIRYIKVENIHSPKGGKFALSDLRVFGKGNGKRPVISKNITAERDK
;
A
#
# COMPACT_ATOMS: atom_id res chain seq x y z
N PRO A 1 -22.52 8.66 6.82
CA PRO A 1 -21.16 9.14 6.99
C PRO A 1 -20.76 10.07 5.87
N PHE A 2 -20.10 11.17 6.18
CA PHE A 2 -19.64 12.14 5.19
C PHE A 2 -18.25 11.80 4.62
N SER A 3 -17.65 10.73 5.10
CA SER A 3 -16.37 10.19 4.64
C SER A 3 -16.45 8.67 4.63
N LEU A 4 -16.49 8.11 3.44
CA LEU A 4 -16.39 6.68 3.21
C LEU A 4 -15.16 6.45 2.34
N ASN A 5 -14.24 5.65 2.83
CA ASN A 5 -13.17 5.11 2.02
C ASN A 5 -13.60 3.73 1.51
N ALA A 6 -14.56 3.75 0.58
CA ALA A 6 -15.03 2.55 -0.06
C ALA A 6 -14.25 2.37 -1.36
N GLY A 7 -13.29 1.46 -1.36
CA GLY A 7 -12.63 1.10 -2.60
C GLY A 7 -11.15 1.36 -2.71
N ASP A 8 -10.57 1.96 -1.72
CA ASP A 8 -9.13 2.10 -1.60
C ASP A 8 -8.55 0.96 -0.75
N PHE A 9 -7.24 0.79 -0.76
CA PHE A 9 -6.54 -0.29 -0.07
C PHE A 9 -6.86 -0.32 1.44
N MET A 10 -6.69 0.81 2.13
CA MET A 10 -6.98 0.92 3.55
C MET A 10 -8.48 1.15 3.79
N GLY A 11 -9.02 0.50 4.82
CA GLY A 11 -10.43 0.61 5.17
C GLY A 11 -10.72 1.64 6.26
N SER A 12 -12.01 1.95 6.42
CA SER A 12 -12.56 2.55 7.64
C SER A 12 -11.99 3.91 8.03
N ALA A 13 -12.08 4.91 7.16
CA ALA A 13 -11.79 6.29 7.54
C ALA A 13 -12.78 6.74 8.65
N GLY A 14 -12.29 6.90 9.86
CA GLY A 14 -13.07 7.28 11.03
C GLY A 14 -12.28 8.14 12.00
N HIS A 15 -12.91 8.51 13.12
CA HIS A 15 -12.29 9.33 14.16
C HIS A 15 -11.62 10.57 13.57
N SER A 16 -12.41 11.41 12.90
CA SER A 16 -11.92 12.44 11.99
C SER A 16 -11.99 13.83 12.61
N CYS A 17 -11.07 14.69 12.19
CA CYS A 17 -11.15 16.14 12.39
C CYS A 17 -11.00 16.87 11.05
N VAL A 18 -11.58 18.07 10.96
CA VAL A 18 -11.45 18.96 9.80
C VAL A 18 -10.71 20.21 10.23
N PHE A 19 -9.73 20.61 9.42
CA PHE A 19 -8.91 21.79 9.70
C PHE A 19 -8.55 22.53 8.42
N GLN A 20 -8.08 23.77 8.58
CA GLN A 20 -7.61 24.59 7.48
C GLN A 20 -6.08 24.78 7.58
N ASP A 21 -5.37 24.61 6.46
CA ASP A 21 -3.94 24.89 6.41
C ASP A 21 -3.65 26.39 6.25
N LYS A 22 -2.38 26.76 6.35
CA LYS A 22 -1.93 28.16 6.20
C LYS A 22 -2.16 28.77 4.81
N TYR A 23 -2.49 27.94 3.81
CA TYR A 23 -2.82 28.37 2.45
C TYR A 23 -4.33 28.50 2.23
N GLY A 24 -5.13 28.23 3.26
CA GLY A 24 -6.58 28.26 3.20
C GLY A 24 -7.22 27.01 2.57
N ASN A 25 -6.48 25.91 2.39
CA ASN A 25 -7.06 24.64 1.98
C ASN A 25 -7.69 23.94 3.18
N TRP A 26 -8.83 23.31 2.96
CA TRP A 26 -9.47 22.49 3.97
C TRP A 26 -9.09 21.02 3.82
N TRP A 27 -8.87 20.38 4.95
CA TRP A 27 -8.44 19.00 5.06
C TRP A 27 -9.25 18.25 6.10
N GLN A 28 -9.47 16.96 5.86
CA GLN A 28 -9.92 16.02 6.87
C GLN A 28 -8.77 15.07 7.19
N ALA A 29 -8.38 15.00 8.46
CA ALA A 29 -7.54 13.92 8.96
C ALA A 29 -8.43 12.84 9.54
N SER A 30 -8.15 11.58 9.21
CA SER A 30 -8.91 10.42 9.70
C SER A 30 -7.97 9.29 10.07
N THR A 31 -8.39 8.43 10.98
CA THR A 31 -7.68 7.17 11.20
C THR A 31 -8.04 6.18 10.10
N MET A 32 -7.03 5.52 9.55
CA MET A 32 -7.15 4.47 8.53
C MET A 32 -6.70 3.14 9.11
N TRP A 33 -7.43 2.08 8.81
CA TRP A 33 -7.09 0.76 9.28
C TRP A 33 -6.11 0.08 8.32
N VAL A 34 -4.95 -0.36 8.86
CA VAL A 34 -3.88 -0.97 8.07
C VAL A 34 -3.56 -2.41 8.46
N GLY A 35 -3.96 -2.85 9.66
CA GLY A 35 -3.78 -4.21 10.13
C GLY A 35 -5.06 -5.02 10.03
N LYS A 36 -4.96 -6.34 9.89
CA LYS A 36 -6.12 -7.23 9.83
C LYS A 36 -6.50 -7.78 11.19
N TYR A 37 -5.53 -8.20 11.97
CA TYR A 37 -5.76 -8.90 13.24
C TYR A 37 -5.49 -8.02 14.46
N THR A 38 -4.53 -7.11 14.38
CA THR A 38 -4.34 -6.07 15.38
C THR A 38 -5.21 -4.87 15.05
N GLY A 39 -6.49 -4.90 15.41
CA GLY A 39 -7.48 -3.85 15.12
C GLY A 39 -7.15 -2.46 15.67
N PHE A 40 -5.97 -2.29 16.27
CA PHE A 40 -5.47 -1.02 16.80
C PHE A 40 -4.36 -0.39 15.96
N GLU A 41 -3.78 -1.10 15.00
CA GLU A 41 -2.81 -0.46 14.12
C GLU A 41 -3.51 0.39 13.08
N ARG A 42 -3.33 1.70 13.21
CA ARG A 42 -3.95 2.71 12.36
C ARG A 42 -2.93 3.70 11.86
N ARG A 43 -3.21 4.28 10.70
CA ARG A 43 -2.44 5.38 10.11
C ARG A 43 -3.36 6.58 9.91
N ILE A 44 -2.77 7.74 9.78
CA ILE A 44 -3.52 8.96 9.47
C ILE A 44 -3.71 9.03 7.97
N GLY A 45 -4.97 9.03 7.53
CA GLY A 45 -5.36 9.44 6.18
C GLY A 45 -5.60 10.94 6.16
N LEU A 46 -5.14 11.60 5.10
CA LEU A 46 -5.34 13.03 4.88
C LEU A 46 -6.09 13.25 3.58
N PHE A 47 -7.26 13.89 3.66
CA PHE A 47 -8.16 14.06 2.52
C PHE A 47 -8.49 15.52 2.29
N PRO A 48 -8.44 16.02 1.03
CA PRO A 48 -8.93 17.36 0.71
C PRO A 48 -10.42 17.51 1.02
N VAL A 49 -10.80 18.70 1.45
CA VAL A 49 -12.20 19.04 1.74
C VAL A 49 -12.57 20.30 0.97
N LYS A 50 -13.80 20.37 0.49
CA LYS A 50 -14.42 21.55 -0.09
C LYS A 50 -15.79 21.76 0.52
N PHE A 51 -16.15 23.01 0.79
CA PHE A 51 -17.52 23.42 1.14
C PHE A 51 -18.20 24.00 -0.10
N ASP A 52 -19.44 23.61 -0.34
CA ASP A 52 -20.26 24.20 -1.38
C ASP A 52 -20.89 25.54 -0.94
N LYS A 53 -21.73 26.11 -1.81
CA LYS A 53 -22.41 27.40 -1.55
C LYS A 53 -23.36 27.34 -0.34
N GLU A 54 -23.93 26.17 -0.09
CA GLU A 54 -24.82 25.89 1.05
C GLU A 54 -24.06 25.44 2.30
N ARG A 55 -22.71 25.57 2.30
CA ARG A 55 -21.81 25.14 3.39
C ARG A 55 -21.81 23.64 3.66
N ARG A 56 -22.25 22.81 2.72
CA ARG A 56 -22.17 21.36 2.85
C ARG A 56 -20.73 20.92 2.55
N MET A 57 -20.21 20.02 3.39
CA MET A 57 -18.87 19.49 3.29
C MET A 57 -18.79 18.34 2.30
N LYS A 58 -17.85 18.42 1.36
CA LYS A 58 -17.45 17.35 0.44
C LYS A 58 -16.02 16.93 0.74
N VAL A 59 -15.81 15.65 1.03
CA VAL A 59 -14.50 15.07 1.29
C VAL A 59 -14.05 14.26 0.09
N TYR A 60 -12.81 14.45 -0.36
CA TYR A 60 -12.23 13.77 -1.52
C TYR A 60 -11.37 12.61 -1.03
N THR A 61 -11.99 11.46 -0.76
CA THR A 61 -11.32 10.28 -0.19
C THR A 61 -10.54 9.47 -1.22
N ARG A 62 -10.80 9.69 -2.50
CA ARG A 62 -10.15 8.95 -3.58
C ARG A 62 -8.64 9.22 -3.62
N MET A 63 -7.83 8.18 -3.69
CA MET A 63 -6.36 8.24 -3.71
C MET A 63 -5.72 8.87 -2.47
N GLY A 64 -6.43 8.99 -1.35
CA GLY A 64 -5.87 9.49 -0.10
C GLY A 64 -4.81 8.60 0.53
N GLU A 65 -4.66 7.38 0.05
CA GLU A 65 -3.67 6.39 0.48
C GLU A 65 -2.47 6.29 -0.47
N TYR A 66 -2.46 7.12 -1.51
CA TYR A 66 -1.36 7.17 -2.46
C TYR A 66 -0.31 8.18 -1.99
N PRO A 67 0.97 8.00 -2.38
CA PRO A 67 1.98 9.01 -2.15
C PRO A 67 1.49 10.37 -2.65
N MET A 68 1.36 11.33 -1.73
CA MET A 68 0.69 12.59 -1.96
C MET A 68 1.69 13.74 -1.98
N VAL A 69 1.54 14.66 -2.93
CA VAL A 69 2.23 15.95 -2.92
C VAL A 69 1.33 16.99 -2.27
N ILE A 70 1.66 17.41 -1.06
CA ILE A 70 0.91 18.45 -0.34
C ILE A 70 1.18 19.80 -0.99
N PRO A 71 0.16 20.49 -1.55
CA PRO A 71 0.35 21.79 -2.20
C PRO A 71 0.76 22.86 -1.20
N GLN A 72 1.74 23.67 -1.59
CA GLN A 72 2.16 24.86 -0.82
C GLN A 72 1.46 26.15 -1.33
N LYS A 73 0.23 26.01 -1.78
CA LYS A 73 -0.64 27.10 -2.25
C LYS A 73 -2.10 26.65 -2.21
N LYS A 74 -3.02 27.62 -2.39
CA LYS A 74 -4.44 27.30 -2.57
C LYS A 74 -4.65 26.40 -3.80
N PHE A 75 -5.48 25.36 -3.67
CA PHE A 75 -5.86 24.48 -4.78
C PHE A 75 -7.36 24.18 -4.77
N ASP A 76 -7.88 23.68 -5.88
CA ASP A 76 -9.26 23.24 -6.02
C ASP A 76 -9.29 21.71 -6.15
N PRO A 77 -9.81 20.97 -5.16
CA PRO A 77 -9.84 19.51 -5.20
C PRO A 77 -10.78 18.94 -6.28
N ASP A 78 -11.68 19.73 -6.85
CA ASP A 78 -12.49 19.29 -8.01
C ASP A 78 -11.64 19.20 -9.29
N LYS A 79 -10.54 19.96 -9.36
CA LYS A 79 -9.71 20.10 -10.57
C LYS A 79 -8.35 19.39 -10.45
N GLN A 80 -7.90 19.08 -9.24
CA GLN A 80 -6.54 18.60 -8.99
C GLN A 80 -6.53 17.38 -8.09
N TYR A 81 -5.91 16.30 -8.56
CA TYR A 81 -5.56 15.15 -7.73
C TYR A 81 -4.17 15.36 -7.13
N LEU A 82 -4.01 14.98 -5.86
CA LEU A 82 -2.76 15.15 -5.14
C LEU A 82 -1.83 13.93 -5.19
N ALA A 83 -2.26 12.81 -5.78
CA ALA A 83 -1.42 11.64 -5.95
C ALA A 83 -0.17 11.99 -6.77
N GLY A 84 1.01 11.80 -6.17
CA GLY A 84 2.29 12.13 -6.79
C GLY A 84 2.70 11.12 -7.85
N TRP A 85 2.39 9.83 -7.64
CA TRP A 85 2.73 8.74 -8.53
C TRP A 85 1.55 7.80 -8.74
N ASN A 86 1.63 7.06 -9.84
CA ASN A 86 0.64 6.05 -10.20
C ASN A 86 0.92 4.75 -9.48
N LEU A 87 -0.12 4.02 -9.11
CA LEU A 87 -0.01 2.63 -8.70
C LEU A 87 0.26 1.76 -9.93
N LEU A 88 1.35 0.99 -9.88
CA LEU A 88 1.81 0.15 -10.98
C LEU A 88 1.50 -1.34 -10.76
N SER A 89 1.18 -1.72 -9.52
CA SER A 89 1.02 -3.11 -9.05
C SER A 89 -0.37 -3.68 -9.21
N LEU A 90 -1.41 -2.87 -9.44
CA LEU A 90 -2.79 -3.32 -9.43
C LEU A 90 -3.02 -4.50 -10.40
N ARG A 91 -3.48 -5.64 -9.85
CA ARG A 91 -3.81 -6.88 -10.57
C ARG A 91 -2.70 -7.35 -11.52
N LYS A 92 -1.47 -7.27 -11.05
CA LYS A 92 -0.29 -7.76 -11.78
C LYS A 92 -0.11 -9.26 -11.56
N LYS A 93 0.56 -9.90 -12.52
CA LYS A 93 0.90 -11.32 -12.42
C LYS A 93 1.90 -11.52 -11.29
N CYS A 94 1.53 -12.34 -10.32
CA CYS A 94 2.36 -12.63 -9.16
C CYS A 94 2.72 -14.12 -9.11
N THR A 95 3.89 -14.40 -8.54
CA THR A 95 4.39 -15.74 -8.22
C THR A 95 5.05 -15.71 -6.86
N ALA A 96 5.20 -16.85 -6.23
CA ALA A 96 5.81 -16.96 -4.92
C ALA A 96 6.53 -18.30 -4.75
N SER A 97 7.42 -18.39 -3.75
CA SER A 97 8.11 -19.63 -3.36
C SER A 97 7.13 -20.72 -2.95
N SER A 98 6.11 -20.33 -2.22
CA SER A 98 5.03 -21.22 -1.76
C SER A 98 3.76 -20.41 -1.50
N SER A 99 2.63 -21.11 -1.33
CA SER A 99 1.36 -20.47 -0.95
C SER A 99 0.50 -21.40 -0.11
N LEU A 100 -0.25 -20.83 0.83
CA LEU A 100 -1.37 -21.52 1.44
C LEU A 100 -2.51 -21.67 0.41
N PRO A 101 -3.38 -22.69 0.53
CA PRO A 101 -4.39 -23.00 -0.51
C PRO A 101 -5.37 -21.84 -0.81
N ARG A 102 -5.67 -20.99 0.16
CA ARG A 102 -6.63 -19.90 0.02
C ARG A 102 -5.99 -18.51 -0.01
N GLN A 103 -4.68 -18.40 0.16
CA GLN A 103 -3.90 -17.17 0.18
C GLN A 103 -2.95 -17.15 -1.01
N THR A 104 -3.52 -16.96 -2.17
CA THR A 104 -2.82 -17.03 -3.46
C THR A 104 -2.06 -15.73 -3.79
N PRO A 105 -1.00 -15.77 -4.62
CA PRO A 105 -0.14 -14.59 -4.88
C PRO A 105 -0.86 -13.38 -5.47
N ASP A 106 -1.92 -13.58 -6.26
CA ASP A 106 -2.70 -12.51 -6.86
C ASP A 106 -3.43 -11.64 -5.83
N GLN A 107 -3.71 -12.18 -4.64
CA GLN A 107 -4.33 -11.45 -3.53
C GLN A 107 -3.41 -10.40 -2.89
N ALA A 108 -2.11 -10.39 -3.21
CA ALA A 108 -1.20 -9.33 -2.78
C ALA A 108 -0.98 -8.26 -3.86
N SER A 109 -1.91 -8.13 -4.81
CA SER A 109 -1.92 -7.10 -5.86
C SER A 109 -3.32 -6.59 -6.20
N ASP A 110 -4.31 -6.86 -5.37
CA ASP A 110 -5.72 -6.57 -5.65
C ASP A 110 -6.25 -5.28 -5.01
N GLU A 111 -5.39 -4.55 -4.27
CA GLU A 111 -5.74 -3.33 -3.53
C GLU A 111 -6.84 -3.56 -2.48
N ASN A 112 -6.80 -4.70 -1.81
CA ASN A 112 -7.78 -5.04 -0.80
C ASN A 112 -7.09 -5.57 0.47
N ILE A 113 -7.02 -4.77 1.51
CA ILE A 113 -6.38 -5.13 2.78
C ILE A 113 -7.00 -6.37 3.47
N ARG A 114 -8.18 -6.82 3.05
CA ARG A 114 -8.88 -7.96 3.62
C ARG A 114 -8.50 -9.30 2.98
N THR A 115 -7.83 -9.25 1.85
CA THR A 115 -7.25 -10.39 1.14
C THR A 115 -5.73 -10.34 1.27
N TRP A 116 -5.06 -11.47 1.17
CA TRP A 116 -3.61 -11.51 1.26
C TRP A 116 -3.04 -12.81 0.69
N TRP A 117 -1.83 -12.75 0.22
CA TRP A 117 -1.00 -13.91 -0.02
C TRP A 117 -0.28 -14.31 1.27
N SER A 118 -0.09 -15.63 1.46
CA SER A 118 0.76 -16.18 2.52
C SER A 118 1.59 -17.34 1.99
N ALA A 119 2.89 -17.30 2.24
CA ALA A 119 3.76 -18.46 2.12
C ALA A 119 3.32 -19.58 3.09
N LYS A 120 3.79 -20.81 2.85
CA LYS A 120 3.54 -21.93 3.75
C LYS A 120 4.28 -21.78 5.08
N THR A 121 5.37 -21.04 5.10
CA THR A 121 6.23 -20.83 6.28
C THR A 121 6.59 -19.37 6.49
N GLY A 122 7.16 -19.05 7.66
CA GLY A 122 7.83 -17.77 7.95
C GLY A 122 9.35 -17.87 7.84
N ASN A 123 9.88 -18.94 7.26
CA ASN A 123 11.31 -19.17 7.18
C ASN A 123 12.01 -18.13 6.29
N PRO A 124 13.26 -17.79 6.59
CA PRO A 124 14.09 -17.02 5.65
C PRO A 124 14.16 -17.71 4.29
N GLY A 125 14.16 -16.90 3.22
CA GLY A 125 14.20 -17.41 1.85
C GLY A 125 12.83 -17.65 1.20
N GLU A 126 11.70 -17.56 1.93
CA GLU A 126 10.39 -17.43 1.26
C GLU A 126 10.37 -16.11 0.48
N TRP A 127 9.75 -16.11 -0.70
CA TRP A 127 9.74 -14.92 -1.55
C TRP A 127 8.40 -14.73 -2.27
N PHE A 128 8.12 -13.49 -2.59
CA PHE A 128 7.03 -13.03 -3.44
C PHE A 128 7.58 -12.22 -4.61
N GLN A 129 7.06 -12.42 -5.81
CA GLN A 129 7.51 -11.75 -7.02
C GLN A 129 6.33 -11.28 -7.88
N MET A 130 6.48 -10.09 -8.46
CA MET A 130 5.48 -9.49 -9.34
C MET A 130 6.10 -9.09 -10.69
N ASP A 131 5.39 -9.36 -11.80
CA ASP A 131 5.68 -8.84 -13.14
C ASP A 131 4.76 -7.64 -13.42
N LEU A 132 5.31 -6.46 -13.55
CA LEU A 132 4.56 -5.23 -13.87
C LEU A 132 4.02 -5.19 -15.32
N GLY A 133 4.31 -6.24 -16.11
CA GLY A 133 3.83 -6.42 -17.48
C GLY A 133 4.60 -5.64 -18.53
N ALA A 134 5.33 -4.59 -18.15
CA ALA A 134 6.20 -3.80 -19.03
C ALA A 134 7.21 -3.02 -18.18
N MET A 135 8.24 -2.47 -18.84
CA MET A 135 9.19 -1.57 -18.19
C MET A 135 8.47 -0.36 -17.60
N LYS A 136 8.70 -0.09 -16.33
CA LYS A 136 8.12 1.01 -15.55
C LYS A 136 9.23 1.80 -14.85
N THR A 137 8.93 3.03 -14.47
CA THR A 137 9.83 3.83 -13.63
C THR A 137 9.35 3.72 -12.18
N LEU A 138 10.03 2.89 -11.40
CA LEU A 138 9.80 2.74 -9.97
C LEU A 138 10.26 4.00 -9.22
N ARG A 139 9.44 4.46 -8.28
CA ARG A 139 9.71 5.60 -7.38
C ARG A 139 9.61 5.21 -5.91
N ALA A 140 8.62 4.42 -5.57
CA ALA A 140 8.39 3.98 -4.20
C ALA A 140 7.72 2.61 -4.16
N VAL A 141 7.84 1.95 -3.04
CA VAL A 141 7.12 0.73 -2.72
C VAL A 141 6.47 0.86 -1.35
N GLN A 142 5.40 0.13 -1.16
CA GLN A 142 4.77 -0.07 0.15
C GLN A 142 4.48 -1.55 0.32
N LEU A 143 5.06 -2.15 1.35
CA LEU A 143 4.78 -3.52 1.75
C LEU A 143 3.78 -3.48 2.90
N ASN A 144 2.71 -4.23 2.77
CA ASN A 144 1.70 -4.37 3.82
C ASN A 144 1.71 -5.83 4.27
N PHE A 145 2.36 -6.08 5.40
CA PHE A 145 2.46 -7.40 5.98
C PHE A 145 1.16 -7.79 6.67
N THR A 146 0.88 -9.08 6.67
CA THR A 146 -0.29 -9.65 7.35
C THR A 146 0.17 -10.66 8.40
N GLU A 147 -0.49 -10.63 9.54
CA GLU A 147 -0.16 -11.45 10.73
C GLU A 147 -0.74 -12.87 10.59
N GLN A 148 -0.34 -13.60 9.54
CA GLN A 148 -0.78 -14.96 9.31
C GLN A 148 -0.15 -15.92 10.34
N ASP A 149 -0.99 -16.57 11.14
CA ASP A 149 -0.61 -17.55 12.18
C ASP A 149 0.37 -17.01 13.25
N MET A 150 0.48 -15.71 13.38
CA MET A 150 1.31 -15.07 14.38
C MET A 150 0.77 -15.39 15.79
N LYS A 151 1.63 -15.87 16.67
CA LYS A 151 1.28 -16.05 18.08
C LYS A 151 1.33 -14.70 18.77
N ARG A 152 0.17 -14.22 19.22
CA ARG A 152 0.12 -13.07 20.13
C ARG A 152 0.78 -13.48 21.44
N SER A 153 1.87 -12.83 21.81
CA SER A 153 2.36 -12.79 23.18
C SER A 153 2.29 -11.34 23.65
N ASP A 154 1.95 -11.14 24.91
CA ASP A 154 2.00 -9.81 25.55
C ASP A 154 3.45 -9.32 25.70
N GLU A 155 4.43 -10.16 25.36
CA GLU A 155 5.85 -9.85 25.28
C GLU A 155 6.22 -9.47 23.84
N VAL A 156 6.28 -8.18 23.61
CA VAL A 156 6.39 -7.47 22.31
C VAL A 156 7.76 -7.61 21.62
N ALA A 157 8.62 -8.55 22.02
CA ALA A 157 10.01 -8.56 21.55
C ALA A 157 10.23 -9.06 20.10
N ASP A 158 9.24 -9.66 19.43
CA ASP A 158 9.40 -10.31 18.12
C ASP A 158 8.21 -10.08 17.18
N ASP A 159 7.78 -8.83 17.06
CA ASP A 159 6.64 -8.41 16.21
C ASP A 159 7.06 -7.69 14.91
N TYR A 160 8.29 -7.88 14.46
CA TYR A 160 8.85 -7.19 13.30
C TYR A 160 8.96 -8.10 12.08
N ASN A 161 8.96 -7.48 10.91
CA ASN A 161 9.31 -8.11 9.63
C ASN A 161 10.67 -7.59 9.16
N ALA A 162 11.54 -8.50 8.72
CA ALA A 162 12.79 -8.15 8.05
C ALA A 162 12.80 -8.78 6.66
N TYR A 163 13.25 -8.02 5.66
CA TYR A 163 13.17 -8.45 4.27
C TYR A 163 14.27 -7.82 3.41
N LYS A 164 14.45 -8.37 2.22
CA LYS A 164 15.18 -7.76 1.12
C LYS A 164 14.25 -7.60 -0.09
N LEU A 165 14.39 -6.49 -0.80
CA LEU A 165 13.65 -6.24 -2.02
C LEU A 165 14.61 -6.07 -3.19
N TYR A 166 14.32 -6.83 -4.24
CA TYR A 166 15.11 -6.86 -5.46
C TYR A 166 14.28 -6.36 -6.64
N THR A 167 14.96 -5.79 -7.62
CA THR A 167 14.36 -5.37 -8.88
C THR A 167 15.07 -6.04 -10.05
N SER A 168 14.35 -6.19 -11.17
CA SER A 168 14.92 -6.75 -12.40
C SER A 168 14.23 -6.17 -13.64
N GLN A 169 14.95 -6.14 -14.75
CA GLN A 169 14.41 -5.77 -16.06
C GLN A 169 13.95 -7.00 -16.86
N ASP A 170 14.62 -8.13 -16.67
CA ASP A 170 14.45 -9.36 -17.47
C ASP A 170 13.87 -10.54 -16.70
N GLY A 171 13.72 -10.41 -15.37
CA GLY A 171 13.27 -11.47 -14.47
C GLY A 171 14.32 -12.55 -14.17
N LYS A 172 15.56 -12.36 -14.63
CA LYS A 172 16.69 -13.28 -14.45
C LYS A 172 17.80 -12.66 -13.62
N THR A 173 18.21 -11.46 -13.98
CA THR A 173 19.25 -10.68 -13.28
C THR A 173 18.59 -9.78 -12.24
N TRP A 174 18.96 -9.95 -10.97
CA TRP A 174 18.34 -9.25 -9.84
C TRP A 174 19.34 -8.29 -9.17
N THR A 175 18.88 -7.09 -8.89
CA THR A 175 19.61 -6.07 -8.14
C THR A 175 18.95 -5.86 -6.80
N LEU A 176 19.69 -5.92 -5.71
CA LEU A 176 19.22 -5.56 -4.37
C LEU A 176 18.97 -4.05 -4.34
N GLU A 177 17.72 -3.65 -4.08
CA GLU A 177 17.32 -2.25 -4.11
C GLU A 177 17.05 -1.72 -2.69
N ILE A 178 16.45 -2.56 -1.84
CA ILE A 178 16.14 -2.21 -0.45
C ILE A 178 16.60 -3.37 0.44
N ASP A 179 17.44 -3.06 1.42
CA ASP A 179 17.87 -4.01 2.45
C ASP A 179 17.32 -3.59 3.81
N LYS A 180 16.34 -4.33 4.31
CA LYS A 180 15.75 -4.22 5.63
C LYS A 180 16.04 -5.47 6.47
N SER A 181 17.11 -6.22 6.15
CA SER A 181 17.47 -7.46 6.84
C SER A 181 17.81 -7.25 8.31
N GLN A 182 18.22 -6.05 8.69
CA GLN A 182 18.55 -5.70 10.07
C GLN A 182 17.42 -5.01 10.83
N ASN A 183 16.21 -4.93 10.23
CA ASN A 183 15.07 -4.34 10.92
C ASN A 183 14.73 -5.14 12.20
N LYS A 184 14.50 -4.44 13.28
CA LYS A 184 14.06 -4.97 14.59
C LYS A 184 12.88 -4.18 15.17
N LYS A 185 12.26 -3.32 14.36
CA LYS A 185 11.11 -2.52 14.77
C LYS A 185 9.84 -3.12 14.19
N GLY A 186 8.82 -3.24 15.01
CA GLY A 186 7.49 -3.66 14.59
C GLY A 186 6.98 -2.76 13.46
N ASN A 187 6.56 -3.38 12.37
CA ASN A 187 5.96 -2.71 11.23
C ASN A 187 5.01 -3.66 10.50
N THR A 188 3.75 -3.33 10.45
CA THR A 188 2.79 -4.04 9.60
C THR A 188 2.75 -3.43 8.22
N HIS A 189 3.31 -2.23 8.05
CA HIS A 189 3.44 -1.65 6.74
C HIS A 189 4.69 -0.78 6.63
N ASP A 190 5.43 -0.93 5.55
CA ASP A 190 6.68 -0.23 5.31
C ASP A 190 6.64 0.47 3.95
N TYR A 191 6.68 1.82 3.96
CA TYR A 191 6.75 2.65 2.77
C TYR A 191 8.19 3.11 2.56
N VAL A 192 8.74 2.81 1.40
CA VAL A 192 10.12 3.18 1.03
C VAL A 192 10.12 3.93 -0.30
N GLU A 193 10.58 5.16 -0.26
CA GLU A 193 10.83 5.96 -1.45
C GLU A 193 12.27 5.79 -1.93
N LEU A 194 12.46 5.61 -3.24
CA LEU A 194 13.78 5.51 -3.82
C LEU A 194 14.37 6.91 -4.11
N ASN A 195 15.58 7.16 -3.65
CA ASN A 195 16.29 8.41 -3.95
C ASN A 195 16.48 8.62 -5.45
N ILE A 196 16.77 7.55 -6.19
CA ILE A 196 16.95 7.55 -7.64
C ILE A 196 15.92 6.62 -8.26
N PRO A 197 15.09 7.12 -9.21
CA PRO A 197 14.13 6.28 -9.90
C PRO A 197 14.79 5.15 -10.68
N LYS A 198 14.18 3.97 -10.67
CA LYS A 198 14.71 2.78 -11.36
C LYS A 198 13.80 2.33 -12.51
N LYS A 199 14.39 1.95 -13.62
CA LYS A 199 13.68 1.28 -14.73
C LYS A 199 13.64 -0.21 -14.46
N ILE A 200 12.44 -0.74 -14.20
CA ILE A 200 12.21 -2.15 -13.84
C ILE A 200 10.99 -2.72 -14.55
N ARG A 201 10.92 -4.03 -14.65
CA ARG A 201 9.70 -4.77 -14.97
C ARG A 201 9.32 -5.72 -13.86
N TYR A 202 10.27 -6.29 -13.17
CA TYR A 202 10.03 -7.27 -12.11
C TYR A 202 10.48 -6.73 -10.75
N ILE A 203 9.74 -7.11 -9.72
CA ILE A 203 10.06 -6.82 -8.33
C ILE A 203 9.88 -8.09 -7.49
N LYS A 204 10.81 -8.34 -6.57
CA LYS A 204 10.79 -9.52 -5.70
C LYS A 204 11.10 -9.11 -4.26
N VAL A 205 10.32 -9.62 -3.34
CA VAL A 205 10.54 -9.48 -1.89
C VAL A 205 10.92 -10.84 -1.33
N GLU A 206 12.01 -10.89 -0.59
CA GLU A 206 12.52 -12.08 0.09
C GLU A 206 12.41 -11.89 1.59
N ASN A 207 11.83 -12.87 2.26
CA ASN A 207 11.71 -12.91 3.71
C ASN A 207 13.06 -13.19 4.37
N ILE A 208 13.41 -12.39 5.37
CA ILE A 208 14.55 -12.62 6.27
C ILE A 208 14.05 -12.98 7.65
N HIS A 209 12.94 -12.35 8.10
CA HIS A 209 12.31 -12.66 9.36
C HIS A 209 10.82 -12.32 9.30
N SER A 210 10.02 -13.21 9.83
CA SER A 210 8.60 -13.00 10.12
C SER A 210 8.35 -13.09 11.62
N PRO A 211 7.37 -12.39 12.18
CA PRO A 211 7.05 -12.46 13.60
C PRO A 211 6.89 -13.90 14.10
N LYS A 212 7.23 -14.13 15.37
CA LYS A 212 7.30 -15.46 15.97
C LYS A 212 6.04 -16.30 15.74
N GLY A 213 6.26 -17.48 15.14
CA GLY A 213 5.19 -18.40 14.78
C GLY A 213 4.37 -17.98 13.57
N GLY A 214 4.60 -16.79 13.03
CA GLY A 214 3.94 -16.28 11.86
C GLY A 214 4.51 -16.82 10.55
N LYS A 215 3.77 -16.57 9.47
CA LYS A 215 4.18 -16.87 8.10
C LYS A 215 4.54 -15.59 7.36
N PHE A 216 5.37 -15.72 6.33
CA PHE A 216 5.60 -14.57 5.44
C PHE A 216 4.34 -14.31 4.61
N ALA A 217 3.68 -13.19 4.87
CA ALA A 217 2.39 -12.87 4.26
C ALA A 217 2.28 -11.38 3.96
N LEU A 218 1.67 -11.07 2.81
CA LEU A 218 1.45 -9.71 2.33
C LEU A 218 -0.02 -9.52 1.97
N SER A 219 -0.69 -8.53 2.55
CA SER A 219 -1.98 -8.10 2.06
C SER A 219 -1.84 -7.33 0.75
N ASP A 220 -0.74 -6.61 0.54
CA ASP A 220 -0.41 -6.04 -0.76
C ASP A 220 1.08 -5.66 -0.86
N LEU A 221 1.64 -5.78 -2.07
CA LEU A 221 2.86 -5.14 -2.49
C LEU A 221 2.51 -4.00 -3.44
N ARG A 222 2.43 -2.80 -2.91
CA ARG A 222 2.09 -1.60 -3.68
C ARG A 222 3.35 -1.00 -4.30
N VAL A 223 3.36 -0.87 -5.62
CA VAL A 223 4.48 -0.34 -6.40
C VAL A 223 4.05 0.97 -7.03
N PHE A 224 4.75 2.05 -6.72
CA PHE A 224 4.43 3.39 -7.17
C PHE A 224 5.47 3.94 -8.12
N GLY A 225 5.01 4.68 -9.13
CA GLY A 225 5.92 5.34 -10.07
C GLY A 225 5.23 5.88 -11.30
N LYS A 226 6.03 6.06 -12.36
CA LYS A 226 5.52 6.49 -13.66
C LYS A 226 5.34 5.28 -14.57
N GLY A 227 4.17 5.15 -15.14
CA GLY A 227 3.90 4.25 -16.25
C GLY A 227 4.57 4.73 -17.54
N ASN A 228 4.27 4.09 -18.64
CA ASN A 228 4.76 4.42 -19.99
C ASN A 228 3.95 5.55 -20.66
N GLY A 229 3.55 6.57 -19.90
CA GLY A 229 2.81 7.75 -20.38
C GLY A 229 1.29 7.59 -20.48
N LYS A 230 0.76 6.37 -20.40
CA LYS A 230 -0.68 6.16 -20.27
C LYS A 230 -1.06 6.30 -18.80
N ARG A 231 -2.06 7.11 -18.47
CA ARG A 231 -2.66 7.11 -17.12
C ARG A 231 -3.02 5.66 -16.78
N PRO A 232 -2.73 5.18 -15.57
CA PRO A 232 -3.30 3.92 -15.15
C PRO A 232 -4.82 4.10 -15.26
N VAL A 233 -5.45 3.26 -16.02
CA VAL A 233 -6.89 3.12 -15.96
C VAL A 233 -7.12 2.51 -14.57
N ILE A 234 -7.41 3.34 -13.59
CA ILE A 234 -8.12 2.89 -12.41
C ILE A 234 -9.41 2.37 -13.01
N SER A 235 -9.54 1.05 -13.01
CA SER A 235 -10.62 0.44 -13.78
C SER A 235 -11.92 1.05 -13.28
N LYS A 236 -12.74 1.55 -14.21
CA LYS A 236 -14.11 1.99 -13.91
C LYS A 236 -14.89 0.88 -13.18
N ASN A 237 -14.42 -0.36 -13.27
CA ASN A 237 -14.99 -1.56 -12.64
C ASN A 237 -14.84 -1.63 -11.12
N ILE A 238 -13.85 -0.96 -10.50
CA ILE A 238 -13.77 -0.93 -9.03
C ILE A 238 -14.90 -0.06 -8.45
N THR A 239 -15.35 0.95 -9.18
CA THR A 239 -16.49 1.78 -8.79
C THR A 239 -17.83 1.13 -9.17
N ALA A 240 -17.92 0.41 -10.27
CA ALA A 240 -19.19 -0.14 -10.77
C ALA A 240 -19.67 -1.42 -10.03
N GLU A 241 -18.77 -2.20 -9.43
CA GLU A 241 -19.14 -3.39 -8.65
C GLU A 241 -19.58 -3.09 -7.22
N ARG A 242 -19.50 -1.82 -6.78
CA ARG A 242 -19.84 -1.41 -5.41
C ARG A 242 -21.11 -0.58 -5.31
N ASP A 243 -21.64 -0.12 -6.43
CA ASP A 243 -22.93 0.59 -6.52
C ASP A 243 -24.09 -0.38 -6.86
N LYS A 244 -23.88 -1.71 -6.66
CA LYS A 244 -24.92 -2.75 -6.77
C LYS A 244 -25.18 -3.41 -5.45
#